data_3b835e2e705aa1577fb1d08caaaa4c98
#
_entry.id   3b835e2e705aa1577fb1d08caaaa4c98
#
_cell.length_a   1.000
_cell.length_b   1.000
_cell.length_c   1.000
_cell.angle_alpha   90.00
_cell.angle_beta   90.00
_cell.angle_gamma   90.00
#
_symmetry.space_group_name_H-M   'P 1'
#
loop_
_entity.id
_entity.type
_entity.pdbx_description
1 polymer ?
#
loop_
_entity_poly.entity_id
_entity_poly.type
_entity_poly.pdbx_seq_one_letter_code
_entity_poly.pdbx_strand_id
1 'polypeptide(L)'
;MVRKIEACGVEKDTMINNLIIRQETEEDYKKTELMIMRSFWNKYWPGCTEHLLTRIIRDSQEYIPEISRIAEIDGQIVGAIYYTKAWIVDGKSRHEIATFGPLAVEPTWEGNDIGGALMRETIKLAQKQGIAGIVIIGEPYYYPHFGFERASKYKITDARGKSFDEIMVLPLNDDFSLIRGKLIESSDFEKLGDEACLLYTSPSPRDRTRSR
;
A
#
# COMPACT_ATOMS: atom_id res chain seq x y z
N MET A 1 -34.19 -40.48 -7.78
CA MET A 1 -34.74 -39.21 -7.32
C MET A 1 -33.65 -38.54 -6.49
N VAL A 2 -32.78 -37.75 -7.12
CA VAL A 2 -31.61 -37.13 -6.47
C VAL A 2 -31.96 -35.66 -6.24
N ARG A 3 -32.03 -35.24 -4.96
CA ARG A 3 -32.28 -33.85 -4.57
C ARG A 3 -30.98 -33.05 -4.76
N LYS A 4 -31.03 -32.06 -5.65
CA LYS A 4 -30.05 -30.98 -5.73
C LYS A 4 -30.12 -30.19 -4.44
N ILE A 5 -28.98 -30.10 -3.76
CA ILE A 5 -28.75 -29.12 -2.66
C ILE A 5 -28.35 -27.83 -3.37
N GLU A 6 -29.21 -26.84 -3.37
CA GLU A 6 -28.89 -25.47 -3.78
C GLU A 6 -28.04 -24.85 -2.70
N ALA A 7 -26.80 -24.46 -3.05
CA ALA A 7 -25.95 -23.68 -2.20
C ALA A 7 -26.55 -22.27 -2.04
N CYS A 8 -27.03 -21.98 -0.84
CA CYS A 8 -27.47 -20.67 -0.43
C CYS A 8 -26.28 -19.70 -0.50
N GLY A 9 -26.29 -18.82 -1.49
CA GLY A 9 -25.37 -17.71 -1.58
C GLY A 9 -25.63 -16.75 -0.42
N VAL A 10 -24.73 -16.75 0.57
CA VAL A 10 -24.70 -15.71 1.60
C VAL A 10 -24.09 -14.47 0.93
N GLU A 11 -24.93 -13.56 0.48
CA GLU A 11 -24.53 -12.18 0.18
C GLU A 11 -23.93 -11.59 1.46
N LYS A 12 -22.59 -11.47 1.49
CA LYS A 12 -21.87 -10.71 2.50
C LYS A 12 -21.97 -9.21 2.19
N ASP A 13 -23.18 -8.69 2.25
CA ASP A 13 -23.41 -7.24 2.29
C ASP A 13 -23.39 -6.79 3.76
N THR A 14 -22.28 -7.03 4.43
CA THR A 14 -22.04 -6.43 5.74
C THR A 14 -21.59 -5.00 5.48
N MET A 15 -22.54 -4.09 5.34
CA MET A 15 -22.27 -2.65 5.44
C MET A 15 -21.54 -2.44 6.78
N ILE A 16 -20.24 -2.13 6.71
CA ILE A 16 -19.46 -1.79 7.91
C ILE A 16 -19.99 -0.44 8.38
N ASN A 17 -20.94 -0.48 9.30
CA ASN A 17 -21.39 0.71 10.00
C ASN A 17 -20.21 1.20 10.85
N ASN A 18 -19.83 2.48 10.70
CA ASN A 18 -18.78 3.20 11.42
C ASN A 18 -17.35 3.11 10.85
N LEU A 19 -17.15 2.74 9.56
CA LEU A 19 -15.85 2.92 8.93
C LEU A 19 -15.56 4.42 8.74
N ILE A 20 -14.49 4.89 9.35
CA ILE A 20 -13.98 6.27 9.22
C ILE A 20 -12.63 6.19 8.50
N ILE A 21 -12.48 6.93 7.39
CA ILE A 21 -11.21 7.11 6.71
C ILE A 21 -10.73 8.53 6.99
N ARG A 22 -9.58 8.66 7.63
CA ARG A 22 -9.05 9.95 8.07
C ARG A 22 -7.53 10.02 7.94
N GLN A 23 -6.98 11.22 8.05
CA GLN A 23 -5.55 11.41 8.20
C GLN A 23 -5.10 10.86 9.55
N GLU A 24 -3.89 10.32 9.58
CA GLU A 24 -3.23 9.84 10.79
C GLU A 24 -2.75 11.00 11.64
N THR A 25 -2.76 10.83 12.94
CA THR A 25 -2.14 11.74 13.92
C THR A 25 -0.99 11.04 14.65
N GLU A 26 -0.15 11.79 15.35
CA GLU A 26 0.97 11.21 16.12
C GLU A 26 0.51 10.19 17.18
N GLU A 27 -0.69 10.38 17.74
CA GLU A 27 -1.28 9.45 18.71
C GLU A 27 -1.62 8.07 18.12
N ASP A 28 -1.78 8.03 16.79
CA ASP A 28 -2.10 6.81 16.05
C ASP A 28 -0.85 6.00 15.69
N TYR A 29 0.32 6.63 15.60
CA TYR A 29 1.55 6.06 15.02
C TYR A 29 1.86 4.65 15.53
N LYS A 30 1.89 4.48 16.84
CA LYS A 30 2.21 3.17 17.43
C LYS A 30 1.15 2.11 17.13
N LYS A 31 -0.13 2.51 17.12
CA LYS A 31 -1.24 1.59 16.82
C LYS A 31 -1.20 1.16 15.37
N THR A 32 -0.95 2.10 14.46
CA THR A 32 -0.84 1.84 13.02
C THR A 32 0.35 0.95 12.70
N GLU A 33 1.53 1.22 13.29
CA GLU A 33 2.71 0.38 13.12
C GLU A 33 2.45 -1.07 13.57
N LEU A 34 1.80 -1.27 14.71
CA LEU A 34 1.44 -2.60 15.20
C LEU A 34 0.41 -3.31 14.29
N MET A 35 -0.56 -2.57 13.75
CA MET A 35 -1.52 -3.10 12.78
C MET A 35 -0.81 -3.53 11.50
N ILE A 36 0.05 -2.68 10.93
CA ILE A 36 0.84 -2.98 9.73
C ILE A 36 1.74 -4.20 9.98
N MET A 37 2.41 -4.27 11.13
CA MET A 37 3.23 -5.41 11.50
C MET A 37 2.41 -6.71 11.47
N ARG A 38 1.20 -6.74 12.03
CA ARG A 38 0.33 -7.92 11.99
C ARG A 38 -0.10 -8.28 10.58
N SER A 39 -0.39 -7.27 9.73
CA SER A 39 -0.85 -7.46 8.35
C SER A 39 0.20 -8.10 7.45
N PHE A 40 1.49 -7.85 7.72
CA PHE A 40 2.59 -8.34 6.88
C PHE A 40 3.41 -9.44 7.54
N TRP A 41 3.16 -9.80 8.81
CA TRP A 41 3.95 -10.78 9.53
C TRP A 41 3.97 -12.15 8.82
N ASN A 42 5.18 -12.60 8.43
CA ASN A 42 5.41 -13.85 7.69
C ASN A 42 4.65 -13.96 6.34
N LYS A 43 4.24 -12.84 5.74
CA LYS A 43 3.48 -12.87 4.49
C LYS A 43 4.37 -13.15 3.28
N TYR A 44 5.53 -12.54 3.20
CA TYR A 44 6.47 -12.67 2.08
C TYR A 44 7.78 -13.33 2.49
N TRP A 45 8.23 -13.12 3.72
CA TRP A 45 9.42 -13.70 4.35
C TRP A 45 9.23 -13.77 5.87
N PRO A 46 10.09 -14.48 6.62
CA PRO A 46 10.01 -14.50 8.08
C PRO A 46 10.15 -13.07 8.68
N GLY A 47 9.18 -12.68 9.49
CA GLY A 47 9.06 -11.33 10.03
C GLY A 47 8.36 -10.39 9.05
N CYS A 48 8.58 -9.07 9.20
CA CYS A 48 8.16 -8.03 8.27
C CYS A 48 8.92 -6.73 8.54
N THR A 49 9.01 -5.84 7.55
CA THR A 49 9.69 -4.54 7.65
C THR A 49 8.77 -3.36 7.34
N GLU A 50 7.56 -3.61 6.89
CA GLU A 50 6.62 -2.60 6.40
C GLU A 50 6.23 -1.59 7.49
N HIS A 51 6.17 -1.99 8.75
CA HIS A 51 5.92 -1.08 9.87
C HIS A 51 7.10 -0.13 10.14
N LEU A 52 8.35 -0.56 9.85
CA LEU A 52 9.54 0.30 9.93
C LEU A 52 9.58 1.27 8.74
N LEU A 53 9.22 0.77 7.55
CA LEU A 53 9.06 1.61 6.36
C LEU A 53 8.09 2.75 6.62
N THR A 54 6.97 2.47 7.27
CA THR A 54 5.97 3.49 7.62
C THR A 54 6.57 4.60 8.48
N ARG A 55 7.43 4.27 9.44
CA ARG A 55 8.15 5.26 10.27
C ARG A 55 9.10 6.09 9.43
N ILE A 56 9.89 5.46 8.56
CA ILE A 56 10.82 6.15 7.65
C ILE A 56 10.06 7.10 6.73
N ILE A 57 8.92 6.67 6.18
CA ILE A 57 8.08 7.49 5.29
C ILE A 57 7.59 8.74 6.00
N ARG A 58 7.11 8.64 7.25
CA ARG A 58 6.62 9.81 8.01
C ARG A 58 7.68 10.90 8.18
N ASP A 59 8.95 10.50 8.31
CA ASP A 59 10.08 11.41 8.46
C ASP A 59 10.66 11.87 7.11
N SER A 60 10.12 11.40 6.00
CA SER A 60 10.62 11.68 4.65
C SER A 60 10.10 13.02 4.11
N GLN A 61 10.96 13.70 3.33
CA GLN A 61 10.55 14.88 2.54
C GLN A 61 9.66 14.53 1.35
N GLU A 62 9.68 13.27 0.92
CA GLU A 62 8.82 12.76 -0.15
C GLU A 62 7.46 12.27 0.35
N TYR A 63 7.21 12.23 1.65
CA TYR A 63 5.91 11.86 2.21
C TYR A 63 4.78 12.79 1.75
N ILE A 64 3.61 12.24 1.41
CA ILE A 64 2.43 12.99 0.99
C ILE A 64 1.29 12.75 2.01
N PRO A 65 1.33 13.44 3.18
CA PRO A 65 0.33 13.24 4.23
C PRO A 65 -1.09 13.66 3.78
N GLU A 66 -1.20 14.56 2.81
CA GLU A 66 -2.48 15.06 2.30
C GLU A 66 -3.35 13.98 1.68
N ILE A 67 -2.74 12.91 1.17
CA ILE A 67 -3.45 11.79 0.55
C ILE A 67 -3.25 10.46 1.28
N SER A 68 -2.33 10.38 2.25
CA SER A 68 -2.16 9.19 3.10
C SER A 68 -3.29 9.08 4.12
N ARG A 69 -3.81 7.88 4.35
CA ARG A 69 -5.00 7.66 5.18
C ARG A 69 -4.88 6.42 6.04
N ILE A 70 -5.55 6.48 7.18
CA ILE A 70 -5.90 5.31 8.00
C ILE A 70 -7.39 5.06 7.94
N ALA A 71 -7.77 3.82 8.14
CA ALA A 71 -9.14 3.36 8.30
C ALA A 71 -9.38 2.94 9.75
N GLU A 72 -10.44 3.44 10.36
CA GLU A 72 -10.79 3.21 11.75
C GLU A 72 -12.23 2.69 11.85
N ILE A 73 -12.45 1.71 12.73
CA ILE A 73 -13.76 1.19 13.10
C ILE A 73 -13.82 1.15 14.62
N ASP A 74 -14.80 1.82 15.22
CA ASP A 74 -15.03 1.86 16.67
C ASP A 74 -13.76 2.19 17.49
N GLY A 75 -12.95 3.14 17.02
CA GLY A 75 -11.69 3.57 17.66
C GLY A 75 -10.49 2.63 17.43
N GLN A 76 -10.66 1.56 16.65
CA GLN A 76 -9.59 0.65 16.27
C GLN A 76 -9.10 0.95 14.86
N ILE A 77 -7.79 1.09 14.67
CA ILE A 77 -7.19 1.20 13.33
C ILE A 77 -7.17 -0.17 12.67
N VAL A 78 -7.86 -0.26 11.53
CA VAL A 78 -8.07 -1.51 10.78
C VAL A 78 -7.47 -1.49 9.38
N GLY A 79 -6.93 -0.36 8.94
CA GLY A 79 -6.23 -0.24 7.66
C GLY A 79 -5.40 1.03 7.57
N ALA A 80 -4.43 1.04 6.66
CA ALA A 80 -3.59 2.20 6.37
C ALA A 80 -3.02 2.14 4.96
N ILE A 81 -2.79 3.32 4.36
CA ILE A 81 -2.10 3.48 3.09
C ILE A 81 -1.24 4.75 3.17
N TYR A 82 0.03 4.63 2.74
CA TYR A 82 0.99 5.71 2.78
C TYR A 82 1.50 6.04 1.38
N TYR A 83 1.50 7.31 1.04
CA TYR A 83 1.95 7.81 -0.25
C TYR A 83 3.24 8.58 -0.13
N THR A 84 4.11 8.39 -1.11
CA THR A 84 5.32 9.19 -1.31
C THR A 84 5.38 9.72 -2.74
N LYS A 85 6.15 10.77 -2.93
CA LYS A 85 6.54 11.23 -4.27
C LYS A 85 7.44 10.20 -4.92
N ALA A 86 7.24 10.05 -6.22
CA ALA A 86 8.12 9.31 -7.10
C ALA A 86 8.23 10.08 -8.43
N TRP A 87 9.08 9.63 -9.32
CA TRP A 87 9.31 10.36 -10.58
C TRP A 87 9.38 9.40 -11.75
N ILE A 88 8.87 9.85 -12.89
CA ILE A 88 9.16 9.23 -14.17
C ILE A 88 10.21 10.08 -14.86
N VAL A 89 11.34 9.47 -15.22
CA VAL A 89 12.52 10.15 -15.80
C VAL A 89 12.78 9.63 -17.21
N ASP A 90 12.79 10.57 -18.18
CA ASP A 90 13.18 10.32 -19.58
C ASP A 90 14.24 11.36 -20.01
N GLY A 91 15.49 10.94 -20.05
CA GLY A 91 16.61 11.83 -20.32
C GLY A 91 16.71 12.98 -19.30
N LYS A 92 16.40 14.22 -19.73
CA LYS A 92 16.40 15.41 -18.87
C LYS A 92 15.02 15.73 -18.27
N SER A 93 13.98 15.08 -18.76
CA SER A 93 12.61 15.28 -18.28
C SER A 93 12.39 14.50 -17.00
N ARG A 94 11.79 15.14 -15.99
CA ARG A 94 11.43 14.53 -14.72
C ARG A 94 10.01 14.95 -14.37
N HIS A 95 9.12 13.98 -14.29
CA HIS A 95 7.71 14.20 -13.98
C HIS A 95 7.41 13.62 -12.59
N GLU A 96 6.94 14.47 -11.69
CA GLU A 96 6.52 14.06 -10.36
C GLU A 96 5.19 13.29 -10.45
N ILE A 97 5.13 12.15 -9.79
CA ILE A 97 3.96 11.30 -9.63
C ILE A 97 3.89 10.83 -8.17
N ALA A 98 2.84 10.14 -7.79
CA ALA A 98 2.79 9.45 -6.51
C ALA A 98 3.03 7.95 -6.66
N THR A 99 3.60 7.36 -5.62
CA THR A 99 3.58 5.92 -5.37
C THR A 99 3.05 5.66 -3.96
N PHE A 100 2.67 4.44 -3.62
CA PHE A 100 2.27 4.11 -2.27
C PHE A 100 2.83 2.76 -1.81
N GLY A 101 3.01 2.68 -0.51
CA GLY A 101 3.39 1.50 0.25
C GLY A 101 3.72 1.89 1.70
N PRO A 102 3.30 1.05 2.66
CA PRO A 102 2.43 -0.11 2.51
C PRO A 102 0.93 0.27 2.36
N LEU A 103 0.16 -0.62 1.71
CA LEU A 103 -1.29 -0.72 1.87
C LEU A 103 -1.58 -1.92 2.76
N ALA A 104 -2.10 -1.69 3.95
CA ALA A 104 -2.29 -2.67 4.99
C ALA A 104 -3.76 -2.74 5.43
N VAL A 105 -4.24 -3.95 5.74
CA VAL A 105 -5.52 -4.18 6.39
C VAL A 105 -5.30 -5.16 7.53
N GLU A 106 -5.84 -4.87 8.72
CA GLU A 106 -5.79 -5.77 9.88
C GLU A 106 -6.32 -7.16 9.48
N PRO A 107 -5.59 -8.27 9.74
CA PRO A 107 -5.95 -9.61 9.27
C PRO A 107 -7.38 -10.04 9.60
N THR A 108 -7.89 -9.67 10.76
CA THR A 108 -9.27 -9.97 11.19
C THR A 108 -10.34 -9.22 10.39
N TRP A 109 -9.95 -8.21 9.63
CA TRP A 109 -10.80 -7.38 8.79
C TRP A 109 -10.57 -7.58 7.28
N GLU A 110 -9.71 -8.52 6.88
CA GLU A 110 -9.54 -8.87 5.47
C GLU A 110 -10.85 -9.38 4.85
N GLY A 111 -11.04 -9.10 3.56
CA GLY A 111 -12.26 -9.47 2.83
C GLY A 111 -13.48 -8.56 3.08
N ASN A 112 -13.32 -7.48 3.85
CA ASN A 112 -14.38 -6.49 4.15
C ASN A 112 -14.21 -5.19 3.35
N ASP A 113 -13.51 -5.20 2.24
CA ASP A 113 -13.30 -4.08 1.31
C ASP A 113 -12.65 -2.81 1.94
N ILE A 114 -11.99 -2.93 3.11
CA ILE A 114 -11.32 -1.79 3.76
C ILE A 114 -10.19 -1.26 2.88
N GLY A 115 -9.37 -2.14 2.31
CA GLY A 115 -8.33 -1.75 1.36
C GLY A 115 -8.90 -1.04 0.13
N GLY A 116 -10.02 -1.51 -0.40
CA GLY A 116 -10.73 -0.88 -1.50
C GLY A 116 -11.28 0.49 -1.14
N ALA A 117 -11.83 0.66 0.06
CA ALA A 117 -12.32 1.94 0.55
C ALA A 117 -11.18 2.97 0.70
N LEU A 118 -10.02 2.56 1.26
CA LEU A 118 -8.81 3.37 1.32
C LEU A 118 -8.35 3.79 -0.07
N MET A 119 -8.24 2.86 -1.01
CA MET A 119 -7.84 3.14 -2.38
C MET A 119 -8.76 4.16 -3.06
N ARG A 120 -10.07 3.97 -3.01
CA ARG A 120 -11.04 4.87 -3.65
C ARG A 120 -11.00 6.28 -3.05
N GLU A 121 -10.84 6.39 -1.74
CA GLU A 121 -10.75 7.70 -1.08
C GLU A 121 -9.44 8.42 -1.44
N THR A 122 -8.31 7.72 -1.36
CA THR A 122 -7.00 8.31 -1.61
C THR A 122 -6.79 8.68 -3.09
N ILE A 123 -7.36 7.91 -4.03
CA ILE A 123 -7.36 8.28 -5.46
C ILE A 123 -8.11 9.59 -5.68
N LYS A 124 -9.29 9.79 -5.06
CA LYS A 124 -10.02 11.07 -5.15
C LYS A 124 -9.22 12.23 -4.58
N LEU A 125 -8.52 12.01 -3.46
CA LEU A 125 -7.66 13.02 -2.87
C LEU A 125 -6.48 13.36 -3.77
N ALA A 126 -5.82 12.36 -4.38
CA ALA A 126 -4.74 12.54 -5.32
C ALA A 126 -5.18 13.35 -6.55
N GLN A 127 -6.36 13.06 -7.11
CA GLN A 127 -6.96 13.86 -8.20
C GLN A 127 -7.20 15.31 -7.77
N LYS A 128 -7.77 15.52 -6.57
CA LYS A 128 -8.03 16.86 -6.03
C LYS A 128 -6.75 17.67 -5.79
N GLN A 129 -5.64 16.99 -5.46
CA GLN A 129 -4.31 17.61 -5.30
C GLN A 129 -3.61 17.87 -6.65
N GLY A 130 -4.20 17.47 -7.78
CA GLY A 130 -3.61 17.65 -9.10
C GLY A 130 -2.42 16.73 -9.39
N ILE A 131 -2.30 15.61 -8.68
CA ILE A 131 -1.26 14.60 -8.93
C ILE A 131 -1.48 14.02 -10.33
N ALA A 132 -0.42 13.98 -11.15
CA ALA A 132 -0.53 13.57 -12.55
C ALA A 132 -0.92 12.09 -12.70
N GLY A 133 -0.44 11.23 -11.80
CA GLY A 133 -0.75 9.81 -11.80
C GLY A 133 -0.13 9.09 -10.61
N ILE A 134 -0.56 7.86 -10.39
CA ILE A 134 -0.03 6.96 -9.38
C ILE A 134 0.63 5.79 -10.10
N VAL A 135 1.87 5.48 -9.74
CA VAL A 135 2.61 4.33 -10.29
C VAL A 135 3.07 3.47 -9.13
N ILE A 136 2.84 2.18 -9.25
CA ILE A 136 3.15 1.19 -8.20
C ILE A 136 3.83 -0.04 -8.78
N ILE A 137 4.46 -0.80 -7.91
CA ILE A 137 4.85 -2.18 -8.15
C ILE A 137 3.99 -3.05 -7.22
N GLY A 138 3.05 -3.80 -7.78
CA GLY A 138 2.07 -4.55 -6.98
C GLY A 138 1.34 -5.63 -7.74
N GLU A 139 0.35 -6.25 -7.09
CA GLU A 139 -0.38 -7.41 -7.60
C GLU A 139 -1.22 -7.08 -8.85
N PRO A 140 -0.91 -7.66 -10.03
CA PRO A 140 -1.57 -7.32 -11.29
C PRO A 140 -3.06 -7.68 -11.34
N TYR A 141 -3.54 -8.48 -10.40
CA TYR A 141 -4.95 -8.91 -10.34
C TYR A 141 -5.81 -8.03 -9.43
N TYR A 142 -5.21 -7.30 -8.50
CA TYR A 142 -5.92 -6.47 -7.53
C TYR A 142 -6.16 -5.04 -8.03
N TYR A 143 -5.13 -4.38 -8.50
CA TYR A 143 -5.17 -2.95 -8.81
C TYR A 143 -5.98 -2.55 -10.06
N PRO A 144 -6.19 -3.40 -11.07
CA PRO A 144 -7.08 -3.07 -12.20
C PRO A 144 -8.51 -2.75 -11.81
N HIS A 145 -9.01 -3.25 -10.66
CA HIS A 145 -10.33 -2.90 -10.13
C HIS A 145 -10.48 -1.42 -9.78
N PHE A 146 -9.36 -0.71 -9.61
CA PHE A 146 -9.29 0.73 -9.33
C PHE A 146 -8.88 1.57 -10.55
N GLY A 147 -8.80 0.95 -11.72
CA GLY A 147 -8.44 1.61 -12.98
C GLY A 147 -6.95 1.62 -13.29
N PHE A 148 -6.13 0.90 -12.51
CA PHE A 148 -4.71 0.75 -12.85
C PHE A 148 -4.54 -0.10 -14.10
N GLU A 149 -3.60 0.32 -14.95
CA GLU A 149 -3.22 -0.35 -16.18
C GLU A 149 -1.73 -0.72 -16.14
N ARG A 150 -1.30 -1.64 -17.02
CA ARG A 150 0.12 -1.99 -17.12
C ARG A 150 0.95 -0.79 -17.57
N ALA A 151 2.05 -0.51 -16.87
CA ALA A 151 2.95 0.60 -17.16
C ALA A 151 3.59 0.52 -18.56
N SER A 152 3.70 -0.68 -19.13
CA SER A 152 4.19 -0.92 -20.49
C SER A 152 3.37 -0.17 -21.56
N LYS A 153 2.08 0.04 -21.33
CA LYS A 153 1.19 0.85 -22.21
C LYS A 153 1.69 2.29 -22.35
N TYR A 154 2.30 2.81 -21.30
CA TYR A 154 2.86 4.17 -21.21
C TYR A 154 4.39 4.21 -21.44
N LYS A 155 4.99 3.08 -21.83
CA LYS A 155 6.45 2.96 -21.98
C LYS A 155 7.20 3.33 -20.69
N ILE A 156 6.60 3.01 -19.53
CA ILE A 156 7.22 3.18 -18.22
C ILE A 156 7.85 1.85 -17.81
N THR A 157 9.08 1.92 -17.30
CA THR A 157 9.89 0.79 -16.86
C THR A 157 10.37 1.01 -15.42
N ASP A 158 10.98 0.01 -14.81
CA ASP A 158 11.72 0.20 -13.56
C ASP A 158 12.98 1.08 -13.77
N ALA A 159 13.68 1.39 -12.70
CA ALA A 159 14.92 2.19 -12.73
C ALA A 159 16.01 1.55 -13.60
N ARG A 160 16.00 0.22 -13.78
CA ARG A 160 16.96 -0.53 -14.59
C ARG A 160 16.54 -0.63 -16.06
N GLY A 161 15.37 -0.10 -16.43
CA GLY A 161 14.82 -0.16 -17.77
C GLY A 161 14.11 -1.48 -18.10
N LYS A 162 13.71 -2.27 -17.09
CA LYS A 162 12.94 -3.49 -17.27
C LYS A 162 11.45 -3.20 -17.16
N SER A 163 10.65 -3.89 -17.99
CA SER A 163 9.20 -3.87 -17.94
C SER A 163 8.68 -5.22 -17.46
N PHE A 164 7.76 -5.22 -16.52
CA PHE A 164 7.07 -6.40 -16.02
C PHE A 164 5.64 -6.01 -15.61
N ASP A 165 4.77 -7.00 -15.49
CA ASP A 165 3.32 -6.78 -15.34
C ASP A 165 2.92 -6.15 -14.01
N GLU A 166 3.76 -6.29 -12.98
CA GLU A 166 3.58 -5.73 -11.65
C GLU A 166 3.79 -4.21 -11.59
N ILE A 167 4.46 -3.60 -12.59
CA ILE A 167 4.51 -2.14 -12.70
C ILE A 167 3.18 -1.68 -13.28
N MET A 168 2.40 -0.99 -12.45
CA MET A 168 1.06 -0.54 -12.79
C MET A 168 0.91 0.97 -12.64
N VAL A 169 0.08 1.55 -13.47
CA VAL A 169 -0.13 3.00 -13.59
C VAL A 169 -1.60 3.32 -13.52
N LEU A 170 -1.95 4.33 -12.73
CA LEU A 170 -3.24 4.99 -12.75
C LEU A 170 -3.05 6.44 -13.19
N PRO A 171 -3.35 6.80 -14.45
CA PRO A 171 -3.39 8.19 -14.88
C PRO A 171 -4.49 8.94 -14.14
N LEU A 172 -4.20 10.15 -13.65
CA LEU A 172 -5.18 10.97 -12.94
C LEU A 172 -5.56 12.25 -13.72
N ASN A 173 -4.79 12.58 -14.75
CA ASN A 173 -5.11 13.68 -15.69
C ASN A 173 -4.67 13.31 -17.11
N ASP A 174 -5.09 14.13 -18.08
CA ASP A 174 -4.83 13.90 -19.51
C ASP A 174 -3.34 14.02 -19.86
N ASP A 175 -2.60 14.87 -19.15
CA ASP A 175 -1.17 15.11 -19.39
C ASP A 175 -0.32 13.86 -19.10
N PHE A 176 -0.84 12.94 -18.29
CA PHE A 176 -0.12 11.68 -17.99
C PHE A 176 0.14 10.85 -19.25
N SER A 177 -0.68 10.96 -20.28
CA SER A 177 -0.50 10.24 -21.54
C SER A 177 0.83 10.57 -22.25
N LEU A 178 1.43 11.70 -21.94
CA LEU A 178 2.72 12.16 -22.48
C LEU A 178 3.92 11.70 -21.63
N ILE A 179 3.67 11.18 -20.42
CA ILE A 179 4.71 10.78 -19.48
C ILE A 179 5.18 9.36 -19.83
N ARG A 180 6.50 9.21 -19.99
CA ARG A 180 7.18 7.94 -20.28
C ARG A 180 8.58 7.96 -19.69
N GLY A 181 9.19 6.78 -19.49
CA GLY A 181 10.57 6.68 -19.02
C GLY A 181 10.72 5.69 -17.87
N LYS A 182 11.65 5.97 -16.98
CA LYS A 182 11.99 5.10 -15.84
C LYS A 182 11.31 5.58 -14.57
N LEU A 183 10.67 4.67 -13.86
CA LEU A 183 10.19 4.91 -12.51
C LEU A 183 11.38 5.01 -11.56
N ILE A 184 11.45 6.11 -10.83
CA ILE A 184 12.40 6.35 -9.75
C ILE A 184 11.57 6.60 -8.49
N GLU A 185 11.55 5.63 -7.61
CA GLU A 185 10.87 5.71 -6.32
C GLU A 185 11.72 6.49 -5.31
N SER A 186 11.12 6.89 -4.19
CA SER A 186 11.85 7.44 -3.05
C SER A 186 12.92 6.46 -2.56
N SER A 187 14.10 6.99 -2.23
CA SER A 187 15.16 6.19 -1.59
C SER A 187 14.76 5.60 -0.23
N ASP A 188 13.64 6.03 0.33
CA ASP A 188 13.12 5.52 1.60
C ASP A 188 12.78 4.02 1.53
N PHE A 189 12.33 3.55 0.35
CA PHE A 189 12.06 2.12 0.12
C PHE A 189 13.34 1.27 0.15
N GLU A 190 14.51 1.86 -0.08
CA GLU A 190 15.81 1.18 -0.05
C GLU A 190 16.47 1.21 1.33
N LYS A 191 16.01 2.07 2.26
CA LYS A 191 16.60 2.22 3.61
C LYS A 191 16.36 1.01 4.53
N LEU A 192 15.43 0.16 4.17
CA LEU A 192 15.16 -1.11 4.86
C LEU A 192 16.09 -2.20 4.29
N GLY A 193 17.38 -2.08 4.52
CA GLY A 193 18.33 -3.15 4.22
C GLY A 193 18.10 -4.41 5.09
N ASP A 194 18.80 -5.50 4.78
CA ASP A 194 18.71 -6.81 5.46
C ASP A 194 18.86 -6.74 6.99
N GLU A 195 19.51 -5.69 7.52
CA GLU A 195 19.70 -5.46 8.95
C GLU A 195 18.41 -5.14 9.72
N ALA A 196 17.42 -4.51 9.09
CA ALA A 196 16.14 -4.20 9.74
C ALA A 196 15.34 -5.47 10.05
N CYS A 197 15.49 -6.52 9.25
CA CYS A 197 14.89 -7.83 9.48
C CYS A 197 15.49 -8.54 10.71
N LEU A 198 16.77 -8.32 11.00
CA LEU A 198 17.50 -8.94 12.11
C LEU A 198 17.16 -8.32 13.48
N LEU A 199 16.76 -7.07 13.55
CA LEU A 199 16.42 -6.39 14.82
C LEU A 199 15.16 -6.96 15.48
N TYR A 200 14.27 -7.60 14.74
CA TYR A 200 13.02 -8.17 15.23
C TYR A 200 13.02 -9.71 15.34
N THR A 201 14.07 -10.37 14.90
CA THR A 201 14.30 -11.81 15.15
C THR A 201 14.90 -12.11 16.52
N SER A 202 14.91 -11.15 17.44
CA SER A 202 15.24 -11.40 18.85
C SER A 202 14.25 -12.42 19.38
N PRO A 203 14.72 -13.56 19.94
CA PRO A 203 13.83 -14.63 20.39
C PRO A 203 12.80 -14.08 21.37
N SER A 204 11.53 -14.41 21.13
CA SER A 204 10.42 -14.09 22.02
C SER A 204 10.79 -14.49 23.46
N PRO A 205 10.35 -13.75 24.49
CA PRO A 205 10.52 -14.18 25.89
C PRO A 205 10.05 -15.60 26.17
N ARG A 206 9.17 -16.16 25.32
CA ARG A 206 8.68 -17.56 25.42
C ARG A 206 9.72 -18.59 24.96
N ASP A 207 10.69 -18.22 24.13
CA ASP A 207 11.72 -19.14 23.64
C ASP A 207 12.87 -19.32 24.64
N ARG A 208 13.01 -18.41 25.63
CA ARG A 208 14.01 -18.49 26.70
C ARG A 208 13.68 -19.53 27.78
N THR A 209 12.47 -20.06 27.80
CA THR A 209 12.04 -21.03 28.85
C THR A 209 12.14 -22.49 28.42
N ARG A 210 12.63 -22.81 27.21
CA ARG A 210 12.78 -24.18 26.70
C ARG A 210 14.20 -24.79 26.80
N SER A 211 15.12 -24.06 27.42
CA SER A 211 16.49 -24.58 27.70
C SER A 211 16.70 -24.71 29.19
N ARG A 212 16.10 -25.76 29.79
CA ARG A 212 16.52 -26.41 31.04
C ARG A 212 16.00 -27.84 31.07
#